data_ccd7001492926324bd6e7c25d853f65b
#
_entry.id   ccd7001492926324bd6e7c25d853f65b
#
_cell.length_a   1.000
_cell.length_b   1.000
_cell.length_c   1.000
_cell.angle_alpha   90.00
_cell.angle_beta   90.00
_cell.angle_gamma   90.00
#
_symmetry.space_group_name_H-M   'P 1'
#
loop_
_entity.id
_entity.type
_entity.pdbx_description
1 polymer ?
#
loop_
_entity_poly.entity_id
_entity_poly.type
_entity_poly.pdbx_seq_one_letter_code
_entity_poly.pdbx_strand_id
1 'polypeptide(L)'
;MKISRSRFYKPWILFATILAIFAILTIFYIVVTKYLMWKSKEIQENFLDSTPKYSSDVGIVSMIKDPKNIETWLEKHRTLGIKHFYIRLEETPDLEEYLESQPDVTVKVGKSTGVNEYDEIQTRQNKWVNQAFELAKLDGNNVQWLIHIDCDEILKGDLKKVQDLPEDVRTFWIQNIEAKFDKIPGKEDNCFNASKFAKCGTKNSGCVSYANGKSGGRVSSDVSCFGPHRMKSQIETKESVKLDDLEVEHYESCDFDIYKQKFKNLSVQDKENKIPFSYYNESIEAAKEDNDDKLQEIYQKYRIEV
;
A
#
# COMPACT_ATOMS: atom_id res chain seq x y z
N MET A 1 23.14 33.43 -77.75
CA MET A 1 23.03 31.99 -77.35
C MET A 1 23.68 31.86 -76.01
N LYS A 2 22.87 31.79 -74.90
CA LYS A 2 23.38 31.66 -73.52
C LYS A 2 23.36 30.18 -73.17
N ILE A 3 24.50 29.60 -72.97
CA ILE A 3 24.65 28.21 -72.54
C ILE A 3 24.39 28.16 -71.00
N SER A 4 23.29 27.52 -70.66
CA SER A 4 22.93 27.24 -69.27
C SER A 4 23.91 26.17 -68.70
N ARG A 5 24.72 26.53 -67.74
CA ARG A 5 25.50 25.58 -66.97
C ARG A 5 24.60 24.91 -66.00
N SER A 6 24.14 23.66 -66.26
CA SER A 6 23.52 22.78 -65.32
C SER A 6 24.50 22.48 -64.18
N ARG A 7 24.15 22.87 -62.97
CA ARG A 7 24.91 22.46 -61.77
C ARG A 7 24.69 20.96 -61.54
N PHE A 8 25.61 20.14 -61.98
CA PHE A 8 25.66 18.75 -61.53
C PHE A 8 26.01 18.74 -60.05
N TYR A 9 25.05 18.51 -59.19
CA TYR A 9 25.29 18.19 -57.80
C TYR A 9 26.12 16.90 -57.80
N LYS A 10 27.33 16.93 -57.28
CA LYS A 10 28.23 15.78 -57.22
C LYS A 10 27.61 14.75 -56.24
N PRO A 11 27.26 13.56 -56.66
CA PRO A 11 26.61 12.54 -55.80
C PRO A 11 27.37 12.18 -54.53
N TRP A 12 28.74 12.31 -54.60
CA TRP A 12 29.63 12.20 -53.52
C TRP A 12 29.32 13.12 -52.34
N ILE A 13 28.80 14.43 -52.49
CA ILE A 13 28.50 15.40 -51.44
C ILE A 13 27.27 14.91 -50.67
N LEU A 14 26.28 14.42 -51.39
CA LEU A 14 25.07 13.85 -50.81
C LEU A 14 25.39 12.62 -49.96
N PHE A 15 26.23 11.73 -50.47
CA PHE A 15 26.64 10.52 -49.79
C PHE A 15 27.46 10.84 -48.52
N ALA A 16 28.41 11.76 -48.58
CA ALA A 16 29.19 12.20 -47.43
C ALA A 16 28.30 12.86 -46.33
N THR A 17 27.29 13.63 -46.75
CA THR A 17 26.33 14.26 -45.82
C THR A 17 25.47 13.22 -45.11
N ILE A 18 25.00 12.20 -45.80
CA ILE A 18 24.22 11.11 -45.23
C ILE A 18 25.07 10.33 -44.23
N LEU A 19 26.32 10.00 -44.52
CA LEU A 19 27.23 9.34 -43.62
C LEU A 19 27.53 10.16 -42.36
N ALA A 20 27.70 11.47 -42.52
CA ALA A 20 27.93 12.37 -41.38
C ALA A 20 26.70 12.44 -40.45
N ILE A 21 25.48 12.48 -41.04
CA ILE A 21 24.22 12.46 -40.24
C ILE A 21 24.11 11.13 -39.50
N PHE A 22 24.39 10.01 -40.13
CA PHE A 22 24.37 8.70 -39.48
C PHE A 22 25.37 8.60 -38.34
N ALA A 23 26.58 9.11 -38.52
CA ALA A 23 27.59 9.14 -37.46
C ALA A 23 27.14 10.01 -36.27
N ILE A 24 26.56 11.17 -36.52
CA ILE A 24 26.04 12.05 -35.47
C ILE A 24 24.88 11.39 -34.70
N LEU A 25 23.93 10.76 -35.40
CA LEU A 25 22.83 10.05 -34.76
C LEU A 25 23.30 8.86 -33.91
N THR A 26 24.31 8.13 -34.40
CA THR A 26 24.89 7.00 -33.66
C THR A 26 25.60 7.49 -32.39
N ILE A 27 26.39 8.57 -32.48
CA ILE A 27 27.03 9.17 -31.29
C ILE A 27 25.98 9.66 -30.31
N PHE A 28 24.95 10.34 -30.79
CA PHE A 28 23.85 10.82 -29.94
C PHE A 28 23.14 9.66 -29.23
N TYR A 29 22.83 8.57 -29.94
CA TYR A 29 22.25 7.36 -29.36
C TYR A 29 23.12 6.74 -28.27
N ILE A 30 24.43 6.64 -28.51
CA ILE A 30 25.38 6.11 -27.52
C ILE A 30 25.46 6.99 -26.27
N VAL A 31 25.47 8.32 -26.44
CA VAL A 31 25.51 9.27 -25.33
C VAL A 31 24.24 9.19 -24.48
N VAL A 32 23.08 9.17 -25.14
CA VAL A 32 21.78 9.06 -24.45
C VAL A 32 21.67 7.74 -23.68
N THR A 33 22.02 6.62 -24.31
CA THR A 33 21.98 5.31 -23.64
C THR A 33 22.93 5.25 -22.46
N LYS A 34 24.14 5.75 -22.57
CA LYS A 34 25.09 5.82 -21.44
C LYS A 34 24.59 6.73 -20.32
N TYR A 35 23.99 7.86 -20.66
CA TYR A 35 23.40 8.77 -19.67
C TYR A 35 22.23 8.10 -18.92
N LEU A 36 21.33 7.42 -19.62
CA LEU A 36 20.22 6.71 -19.01
C LEU A 36 20.70 5.55 -18.12
N MET A 37 21.70 4.79 -18.56
CA MET A 37 22.31 3.73 -17.76
C MET A 37 23.01 4.30 -16.50
N TRP A 38 23.72 5.42 -16.63
CA TRP A 38 24.37 6.08 -15.50
C TRP A 38 23.33 6.58 -14.50
N LYS A 39 22.28 7.24 -14.99
CA LYS A 39 21.19 7.75 -14.12
C LYS A 39 20.41 6.63 -13.43
N SER A 40 20.16 5.53 -14.13
CA SER A 40 19.57 4.33 -13.54
C SER A 40 20.45 3.75 -12.42
N LYS A 41 21.77 3.72 -12.64
CA LYS A 41 22.73 3.26 -11.63
C LYS A 41 22.81 4.20 -10.42
N GLU A 42 22.80 5.51 -10.62
CA GLU A 42 22.76 6.51 -9.56
C GLU A 42 21.47 6.39 -8.72
N ILE A 43 20.32 6.18 -9.36
CA ILE A 43 19.04 5.93 -8.67
C ILE A 43 19.13 4.64 -7.85
N GLN A 44 19.72 3.59 -8.40
CA GLN A 44 19.89 2.31 -7.74
C GLN A 44 20.89 2.38 -6.57
N GLU A 45 22.00 3.12 -6.71
CA GLU A 45 22.96 3.35 -5.64
C GLU A 45 22.38 4.21 -4.52
N ASN A 46 21.63 5.27 -4.84
CA ASN A 46 20.92 6.08 -3.85
C ASN A 46 19.82 5.29 -3.13
N PHE A 47 19.16 4.36 -3.83
CA PHE A 47 18.19 3.44 -3.24
C PHE A 47 18.86 2.44 -2.29
N LEU A 48 20.02 1.89 -2.66
CA LEU A 48 20.81 0.98 -1.82
C LEU A 48 21.42 1.68 -0.59
N ASP A 49 21.80 2.96 -0.71
CA ASP A 49 22.36 3.74 0.41
C ASP A 49 21.26 4.24 1.37
N SER A 50 20.02 4.34 0.91
CA SER A 50 18.83 4.65 1.72
C SER A 50 18.22 3.42 2.41
N THR A 51 18.69 2.20 2.07
CA THR A 51 18.22 1.00 2.78
C THR A 51 18.67 1.06 4.24
N PRO A 52 17.75 0.92 5.20
CA PRO A 52 18.11 0.91 6.61
C PRO A 52 19.17 -0.16 6.87
N LYS A 53 20.15 0.15 7.70
CA LYS A 53 21.28 -0.72 8.07
C LYS A 53 20.84 -2.03 8.73
N TYR A 54 19.53 -2.21 8.91
CA TYR A 54 18.84 -3.36 9.46
C TYR A 54 17.70 -3.75 8.50
N SER A 55 17.97 -4.66 7.55
CA SER A 55 16.86 -5.33 6.87
C SER A 55 16.16 -6.21 7.90
N SER A 56 14.97 -5.85 8.28
CA SER A 56 14.16 -6.73 9.12
C SER A 56 13.77 -7.96 8.30
N ASP A 57 13.55 -9.10 8.96
CA ASP A 57 12.99 -10.29 8.31
C ASP A 57 11.45 -10.22 8.27
N VAL A 58 10.90 -9.01 8.28
CA VAL A 58 9.45 -8.74 8.33
C VAL A 58 8.96 -8.33 6.96
N GLY A 59 7.90 -8.99 6.49
CA GLY A 59 7.15 -8.61 5.30
C GLY A 59 5.75 -8.12 5.65
N ILE A 60 5.16 -7.40 4.71
CA ILE A 60 3.75 -6.99 4.76
C ILE A 60 2.96 -7.80 3.73
N VAL A 61 1.76 -8.22 4.10
CA VAL A 61 0.76 -8.73 3.18
C VAL A 61 -0.44 -7.80 3.16
N SER A 62 -0.87 -7.41 1.97
CA SER A 62 -2.00 -6.49 1.77
C SER A 62 -2.88 -6.91 0.60
N MET A 63 -4.17 -6.64 0.70
CA MET A 63 -5.10 -6.69 -0.43
C MET A 63 -5.58 -5.27 -0.69
N ILE A 64 -5.31 -4.75 -1.88
CA ILE A 64 -5.53 -3.35 -2.23
C ILE A 64 -6.47 -3.19 -3.44
N LYS A 65 -7.30 -2.17 -3.39
CA LYS A 65 -8.15 -1.71 -4.48
C LYS A 65 -8.18 -0.20 -4.46
N ASP A 66 -7.90 0.43 -5.60
CA ASP A 66 -7.87 1.89 -5.77
C ASP A 66 -7.17 2.64 -4.61
N PRO A 67 -5.94 2.21 -4.22
CA PRO A 67 -5.25 2.79 -3.09
C PRO A 67 -4.84 4.22 -3.39
N LYS A 68 -4.97 5.11 -2.42
CA LYS A 68 -4.44 6.47 -2.53
C LYS A 68 -3.00 6.53 -2.01
N ASN A 69 -2.11 7.22 -2.74
CA ASN A 69 -0.72 7.44 -2.37
C ASN A 69 0.08 6.14 -2.07
N ILE A 70 -0.08 5.13 -2.93
CA ILE A 70 0.57 3.82 -2.73
C ILE A 70 2.11 3.93 -2.68
N GLU A 71 2.70 4.86 -3.42
CA GLU A 71 4.14 5.13 -3.39
C GLU A 71 4.58 5.56 -1.99
N THR A 72 3.84 6.48 -1.38
CA THR A 72 4.12 6.95 0.00
C THR A 72 3.92 5.82 1.01
N TRP A 73 2.91 4.97 0.81
CA TRP A 73 2.66 3.80 1.66
C TRP A 73 3.84 2.81 1.61
N LEU A 74 4.32 2.48 0.42
CA LEU A 74 5.51 1.62 0.25
C LEU A 74 6.75 2.26 0.87
N GLU A 75 7.01 3.56 0.60
CA GLU A 75 8.18 4.26 1.10
C GLU A 75 8.22 4.34 2.63
N LYS A 76 7.11 4.67 3.28
CA LYS A 76 7.03 4.69 4.75
C LYS A 76 7.36 3.32 5.36
N HIS A 77 6.84 2.25 4.79
CA HIS A 77 7.10 0.90 5.26
C HIS A 77 8.53 0.43 4.95
N ARG A 78 9.10 0.81 3.80
CA ARG A 78 10.51 0.59 3.47
C ARG A 78 11.44 1.30 4.46
N THR A 79 11.11 2.56 4.76
CA THR A 79 11.86 3.36 5.75
C THR A 79 11.80 2.74 7.15
N LEU A 80 10.69 2.13 7.52
CA LEU A 80 10.56 1.37 8.76
C LEU A 80 11.43 0.09 8.77
N GLY A 81 11.79 -0.44 7.60
CA GLY A 81 12.62 -1.63 7.44
C GLY A 81 11.86 -2.88 6.97
N ILE A 82 10.67 -2.72 6.44
CA ILE A 82 9.95 -3.84 5.81
C ILE A 82 10.75 -4.36 4.62
N LYS A 83 10.95 -5.69 4.59
CA LYS A 83 11.80 -6.37 3.63
C LYS A 83 11.10 -6.69 2.32
N HIS A 84 9.83 -7.08 2.38
CA HIS A 84 9.08 -7.51 1.21
C HIS A 84 7.59 -7.29 1.37
N PHE A 85 6.90 -7.05 0.26
CA PHE A 85 5.48 -6.80 0.19
C PHE A 85 4.80 -7.86 -0.68
N TYR A 86 3.78 -8.51 -0.14
CA TYR A 86 2.90 -9.43 -0.86
C TYR A 86 1.57 -8.73 -1.09
N ILE A 87 1.35 -8.27 -2.31
CA ILE A 87 0.19 -7.43 -2.66
C ILE A 87 -0.76 -8.20 -3.57
N ARG A 88 -2.02 -8.32 -3.15
CA ARG A 88 -3.12 -8.66 -4.06
C ARG A 88 -3.76 -7.38 -4.55
N LEU A 89 -3.63 -7.12 -5.84
CA LEU A 89 -4.22 -5.97 -6.52
C LEU A 89 -5.59 -6.35 -7.08
N GLU A 90 -6.67 -5.70 -6.62
CA GLU A 90 -8.01 -5.94 -7.10
C GLU A 90 -8.51 -4.75 -7.94
N GLU A 91 -8.95 -5.02 -9.17
CA GLU A 91 -9.62 -4.06 -10.07
C GLU A 91 -8.92 -2.70 -10.26
N THR A 92 -7.60 -2.66 -10.13
CA THR A 92 -6.78 -1.44 -10.28
C THR A 92 -5.65 -1.69 -11.30
N PRO A 93 -5.97 -1.92 -12.59
CA PRO A 93 -4.98 -2.34 -13.60
C PRO A 93 -3.87 -1.32 -13.82
N ASP A 94 -4.14 -0.03 -13.62
CA ASP A 94 -3.18 1.05 -13.84
C ASP A 94 -1.96 0.99 -12.88
N LEU A 95 -2.08 0.27 -11.76
CA LEU A 95 -0.99 0.08 -10.80
C LEU A 95 -0.19 -1.21 -10.99
N GLU A 96 -0.63 -2.12 -11.84
CA GLU A 96 0.00 -3.44 -12.02
C GLU A 96 1.46 -3.29 -12.45
N GLU A 97 1.71 -2.60 -13.55
CA GLU A 97 3.06 -2.38 -14.07
C GLU A 97 3.97 -1.66 -13.06
N TYR A 98 3.45 -0.66 -12.36
CA TYR A 98 4.21 0.04 -11.32
C TYR A 98 4.62 -0.91 -10.20
N LEU A 99 3.69 -1.68 -9.64
CA LEU A 99 3.97 -2.59 -8.54
C LEU A 99 4.88 -3.75 -8.96
N GLU A 100 4.71 -4.31 -10.16
CA GLU A 100 5.58 -5.34 -10.72
C GLU A 100 7.01 -4.85 -10.97
N SER A 101 7.18 -3.55 -11.23
CA SER A 101 8.51 -2.95 -11.39
C SER A 101 9.29 -2.82 -10.08
N GLN A 102 8.63 -2.99 -8.91
CA GLN A 102 9.26 -2.85 -7.61
C GLN A 102 9.94 -4.17 -7.20
N PRO A 103 11.27 -4.19 -6.92
CA PRO A 103 12.02 -5.43 -6.70
C PRO A 103 11.65 -6.15 -5.38
N ASP A 104 11.04 -5.44 -4.45
CA ASP A 104 10.63 -5.93 -3.14
C ASP A 104 9.11 -6.19 -3.05
N VAL A 105 8.41 -6.23 -4.19
CA VAL A 105 6.96 -6.45 -4.25
C VAL A 105 6.63 -7.70 -5.06
N THR A 106 5.87 -8.59 -4.47
CA THR A 106 5.22 -9.71 -5.17
C THR A 106 3.75 -9.36 -5.39
N VAL A 107 3.36 -9.19 -6.66
CA VAL A 107 1.98 -8.82 -7.02
C VAL A 107 1.20 -10.04 -7.46
N LYS A 108 -0.07 -10.09 -7.07
CA LYS A 108 -1.07 -10.99 -7.62
C LYS A 108 -2.33 -10.23 -7.99
N VAL A 109 -2.63 -10.17 -9.26
CA VAL A 109 -3.87 -9.54 -9.74
C VAL A 109 -5.07 -10.43 -9.43
N GLY A 110 -6.14 -9.81 -8.96
CA GLY A 110 -7.39 -10.47 -8.62
C GLY A 110 -8.60 -9.64 -9.02
N LYS A 111 -9.77 -10.26 -8.91
CA LYS A 111 -11.06 -9.58 -9.07
C LYS A 111 -11.81 -9.62 -7.76
N SER A 112 -12.47 -8.51 -7.42
CA SER A 112 -13.52 -8.55 -6.43
C SER A 112 -14.71 -9.25 -7.07
N THR A 113 -15.00 -10.47 -6.65
CA THR A 113 -16.18 -11.21 -7.12
C THR A 113 -17.17 -11.30 -5.99
N GLY A 114 -18.41 -10.90 -6.24
CA GLY A 114 -19.48 -11.25 -5.35
C GLY A 114 -20.61 -10.24 -5.23
N VAL A 115 -21.75 -10.75 -4.82
CA VAL A 115 -23.00 -9.99 -4.60
C VAL A 115 -22.98 -9.27 -3.25
N ASN A 116 -22.02 -9.61 -2.39
CA ASN A 116 -21.89 -9.11 -1.02
C ASN A 116 -20.44 -8.73 -0.71
N GLU A 117 -20.11 -7.50 -1.03
CA GLU A 117 -18.73 -7.01 -0.93
C GLU A 117 -18.11 -7.18 0.46
N TYR A 118 -18.86 -7.00 1.55
CA TYR A 118 -18.27 -6.95 2.89
C TYR A 118 -17.87 -8.33 3.44
N ASP A 119 -18.75 -9.32 3.40
CA ASP A 119 -18.44 -10.67 3.89
C ASP A 119 -17.43 -11.39 2.98
N GLU A 120 -17.44 -11.05 1.70
CA GLU A 120 -16.51 -11.61 0.73
C GLU A 120 -15.14 -10.96 0.74
N ILE A 121 -15.03 -9.67 1.10
CA ILE A 121 -13.74 -8.99 1.32
C ILE A 121 -12.93 -9.75 2.36
N GLN A 122 -13.50 -10.04 3.54
CA GLN A 122 -12.77 -10.76 4.59
C GLN A 122 -12.35 -12.16 4.15
N THR A 123 -13.20 -12.86 3.41
CA THR A 123 -12.86 -14.18 2.86
C THR A 123 -11.71 -14.09 1.86
N ARG A 124 -11.71 -13.09 0.98
CA ARG A 124 -10.64 -12.88 0.02
C ARG A 124 -9.34 -12.46 0.70
N GLN A 125 -9.40 -11.55 1.70
CA GLN A 125 -8.24 -11.16 2.51
C GLN A 125 -7.63 -12.38 3.20
N ASN A 126 -8.43 -13.17 3.92
CA ASN A 126 -7.95 -14.37 4.60
C ASN A 126 -7.27 -15.36 3.65
N LYS A 127 -7.91 -15.58 2.49
CA LYS A 127 -7.35 -16.46 1.45
C LYS A 127 -6.02 -15.93 0.93
N TRP A 128 -5.94 -14.63 0.68
CA TRP A 128 -4.72 -14.01 0.18
C TRP A 128 -3.60 -14.05 1.21
N VAL A 129 -3.89 -13.69 2.47
CA VAL A 129 -2.89 -13.74 3.55
C VAL A 129 -2.33 -15.14 3.69
N ASN A 130 -3.18 -16.18 3.68
CA ASN A 130 -2.72 -17.57 3.73
C ASN A 130 -1.86 -17.96 2.51
N GLN A 131 -2.21 -17.48 1.30
CA GLN A 131 -1.39 -17.69 0.11
C GLN A 131 -0.03 -16.98 0.21
N ALA A 132 0.02 -15.78 0.79
CA ALA A 132 1.27 -15.05 1.00
C ALA A 132 2.20 -15.76 1.98
N PHE A 133 1.67 -16.42 3.03
CA PHE A 133 2.49 -17.29 3.89
C PHE A 133 3.15 -18.42 3.09
N GLU A 134 2.41 -19.07 2.18
CA GLU A 134 2.98 -20.12 1.34
C GLU A 134 4.03 -19.57 0.36
N LEU A 135 3.78 -18.40 -0.24
CA LEU A 135 4.75 -17.75 -1.12
C LEU A 135 6.04 -17.40 -0.35
N ALA A 136 5.93 -16.78 0.82
CA ALA A 136 7.07 -16.37 1.64
C ALA A 136 7.97 -17.54 2.09
N LYS A 137 7.43 -18.76 2.16
CA LYS A 137 8.21 -19.97 2.43
C LYS A 137 9.07 -20.40 1.22
N LEU A 138 8.65 -20.06 0.01
CA LEU A 138 9.17 -20.65 -1.23
C LEU A 138 9.97 -19.66 -2.09
N ASP A 139 9.74 -18.36 -1.97
CA ASP A 139 10.24 -17.35 -2.90
C ASP A 139 11.69 -16.90 -2.67
N GLY A 140 12.32 -17.38 -1.62
CA GLY A 140 13.73 -17.07 -1.30
C GLY A 140 13.96 -15.65 -0.73
N ASN A 141 12.92 -14.87 -0.49
CA ASN A 141 13.03 -13.52 0.08
C ASN A 141 13.46 -13.53 1.56
N ASN A 142 13.50 -14.72 2.20
CA ASN A 142 13.88 -14.90 3.60
C ASN A 142 13.06 -14.04 4.57
N VAL A 143 11.77 -13.90 4.32
CA VAL A 143 10.82 -13.29 5.24
C VAL A 143 10.49 -14.28 6.35
N GLN A 144 10.68 -13.87 7.61
CA GLN A 144 10.41 -14.71 8.78
C GLN A 144 9.06 -14.40 9.43
N TRP A 145 8.55 -13.19 9.22
CA TRP A 145 7.30 -12.71 9.76
C TRP A 145 6.48 -11.98 8.71
N LEU A 146 5.18 -12.22 8.68
CA LEU A 146 4.23 -11.46 7.87
C LEU A 146 3.24 -10.72 8.75
N ILE A 147 3.00 -9.45 8.42
CA ILE A 147 1.99 -8.59 9.06
C ILE A 147 0.93 -8.25 8.03
N HIS A 148 -0.34 -8.45 8.36
CA HIS A 148 -1.43 -7.98 7.51
C HIS A 148 -1.73 -6.51 7.78
N ILE A 149 -1.59 -5.66 6.75
CA ILE A 149 -1.80 -4.21 6.80
C ILE A 149 -2.66 -3.81 5.60
N ASP A 150 -3.68 -3.00 5.81
CA ASP A 150 -4.50 -2.46 4.72
C ASP A 150 -3.82 -1.23 4.08
N CYS A 151 -4.28 -0.83 2.87
CA CYS A 151 -3.63 0.26 2.12
C CYS A 151 -3.90 1.67 2.69
N ASP A 152 -4.76 1.80 3.68
CA ASP A 152 -5.02 3.01 4.46
C ASP A 152 -4.39 2.97 5.86
N GLU A 153 -3.41 2.09 6.06
CA GLU A 153 -2.71 1.90 7.33
C GLU A 153 -1.20 2.02 7.18
N ILE A 154 -0.54 2.63 8.16
CA ILE A 154 0.91 2.70 8.25
C ILE A 154 1.38 2.05 9.55
N LEU A 155 2.30 1.09 9.43
CA LEU A 155 2.98 0.51 10.58
C LEU A 155 4.05 1.48 11.09
N LYS A 156 4.13 1.66 12.41
CA LYS A 156 5.08 2.55 13.07
C LYS A 156 5.67 1.91 14.32
N GLY A 157 6.91 2.21 14.60
CA GLY A 157 7.62 1.75 15.80
C GLY A 157 8.92 1.03 15.50
N ASP A 158 9.27 0.03 16.32
CA ASP A 158 10.54 -0.70 16.22
C ASP A 158 10.31 -2.16 15.78
N LEU A 159 10.59 -2.47 14.51
CA LEU A 159 10.48 -3.84 13.97
C LEU A 159 11.44 -4.84 14.62
N LYS A 160 12.49 -4.37 15.30
CA LYS A 160 13.37 -5.27 16.04
C LYS A 160 12.62 -6.04 17.12
N LYS A 161 11.56 -5.47 17.68
CA LYS A 161 10.68 -6.15 18.64
C LYS A 161 9.98 -7.40 18.08
N VAL A 162 9.72 -7.42 16.76
CA VAL A 162 9.20 -8.61 16.07
C VAL A 162 10.30 -9.65 15.90
N GLN A 163 11.50 -9.22 15.50
CA GLN A 163 12.64 -10.11 15.28
C GLN A 163 13.14 -10.76 16.57
N ASP A 164 13.10 -10.02 17.68
CA ASP A 164 13.55 -10.47 19.00
C ASP A 164 12.51 -11.37 19.71
N LEU A 165 11.35 -11.66 19.09
CA LEU A 165 10.34 -12.54 19.66
C LEU A 165 10.90 -13.97 19.83
N PRO A 166 10.68 -14.61 21.01
CA PRO A 166 11.11 -15.97 21.27
C PRO A 166 10.61 -16.97 20.20
N GLU A 167 11.36 -18.05 20.01
CA GLU A 167 11.01 -19.06 19.00
C GLU A 167 9.66 -19.74 19.22
N ASP A 168 9.20 -19.82 20.47
CA ASP A 168 7.91 -20.38 20.84
C ASP A 168 6.72 -19.41 20.63
N VAL A 169 6.98 -18.14 20.31
CA VAL A 169 5.96 -17.18 19.88
C VAL A 169 5.71 -17.34 18.37
N ARG A 170 4.47 -17.58 18.01
CA ARG A 170 4.05 -17.79 16.62
C ARG A 170 3.27 -16.62 16.06
N THR A 171 2.54 -15.90 16.89
CA THR A 171 1.69 -14.79 16.50
C THR A 171 1.82 -13.62 17.48
N PHE A 172 1.58 -12.43 16.97
CA PHE A 172 1.51 -11.22 17.78
C PHE A 172 0.41 -10.29 17.26
N TRP A 173 0.05 -9.30 18.05
CA TRP A 173 -0.87 -8.27 17.64
C TRP A 173 -0.39 -6.87 18.02
N ILE A 174 -0.84 -5.88 17.24
CA ILE A 174 -0.44 -4.49 17.30
C ILE A 174 -1.69 -3.64 17.39
N GLN A 175 -1.74 -2.71 18.34
CA GLN A 175 -2.86 -1.80 18.50
C GLN A 175 -2.91 -0.78 17.37
N ASN A 176 -4.11 -0.47 16.87
CA ASN A 176 -4.32 0.66 15.97
C ASN A 176 -4.56 1.97 16.72
N ILE A 177 -4.18 3.07 16.09
CA ILE A 177 -4.49 4.45 16.45
C ILE A 177 -5.10 5.16 15.25
N GLU A 178 -6.04 6.06 15.48
CA GLU A 178 -6.78 6.72 14.41
C GLU A 178 -6.17 8.08 14.07
N ALA A 179 -5.84 8.29 12.80
CA ALA A 179 -5.40 9.58 12.30
C ALA A 179 -6.48 10.64 12.46
N LYS A 180 -6.07 11.85 12.87
CA LYS A 180 -6.89 13.05 12.91
C LYS A 180 -6.27 14.08 11.98
N PHE A 181 -7.10 14.73 11.19
CA PHE A 181 -6.66 15.72 10.22
C PHE A 181 -6.89 17.14 10.76
N ASP A 182 -6.02 18.09 10.41
CA ASP A 182 -6.19 19.50 10.79
C ASP A 182 -7.27 20.20 9.96
N LYS A 183 -7.58 19.68 8.78
CA LYS A 183 -8.65 20.13 7.87
C LYS A 183 -9.19 18.93 7.10
N ILE A 184 -10.33 19.08 6.46
CA ILE A 184 -10.86 18.07 5.53
C ILE A 184 -9.87 17.91 4.38
N PRO A 185 -9.23 16.74 4.20
CA PRO A 185 -8.31 16.50 3.11
C PRO A 185 -9.03 16.53 1.76
N GLY A 186 -8.40 17.16 0.77
CA GLY A 186 -8.87 17.18 -0.60
C GLY A 186 -8.27 16.04 -1.42
N LYS A 187 -8.72 15.95 -2.67
CA LYS A 187 -8.30 14.91 -3.61
C LYS A 187 -6.78 14.85 -3.82
N GLU A 188 -6.11 16.01 -3.83
CA GLU A 188 -4.67 16.12 -4.08
C GLU A 188 -3.84 16.03 -2.79
N ASP A 189 -4.47 16.02 -1.61
CA ASP A 189 -3.75 15.91 -0.35
C ASP A 189 -3.23 14.47 -0.15
N ASN A 190 -2.03 14.34 0.43
CA ASN A 190 -1.50 13.05 0.77
C ASN A 190 -2.21 12.49 2.01
N CYS A 191 -2.74 11.29 1.89
CA CYS A 191 -3.44 10.57 2.95
C CYS A 191 -2.65 10.45 4.25
N PHE A 192 -1.35 10.26 4.15
CA PHE A 192 -0.48 9.91 5.27
C PHE A 192 0.18 11.13 5.93
N ASN A 193 -0.47 12.30 5.88
CA ASN A 193 0.04 13.56 6.45
C ASN A 193 -0.66 13.97 7.76
N ALA A 194 -1.41 13.08 8.40
CA ALA A 194 -1.96 13.41 9.72
C ALA A 194 -0.83 13.61 10.74
N SER A 195 -0.94 14.67 11.54
CA SER A 195 0.02 15.01 12.59
C SER A 195 -0.41 14.54 13.98
N LYS A 196 -1.67 14.18 14.13
CA LYS A 196 -2.29 13.80 15.40
C LYS A 196 -3.01 12.46 15.29
N PHE A 197 -3.02 11.73 16.40
CA PHE A 197 -3.62 10.41 16.45
C PHE A 197 -4.41 10.23 17.75
N ALA A 198 -5.60 9.64 17.62
CA ALA A 198 -6.42 9.26 18.75
C ALA A 198 -6.20 7.78 19.10
N LYS A 199 -5.91 7.49 20.36
CA LYS A 199 -5.87 6.10 20.85
C LYS A 199 -7.30 5.61 21.08
N CYS A 200 -7.51 4.32 20.77
CA CYS A 200 -8.74 3.65 21.11
C CYS A 200 -8.87 3.55 22.64
N GLY A 201 -9.77 4.32 23.20
CA GLY A 201 -10.05 4.31 24.64
C GLY A 201 -11.00 3.19 25.06
N THR A 202 -11.38 3.20 26.35
CA THR A 202 -12.44 2.32 26.84
C THR A 202 -13.75 2.56 26.07
N LYS A 203 -14.45 1.48 25.73
CA LYS A 203 -15.66 1.51 24.89
C LYS A 203 -15.42 2.01 23.46
N ASN A 204 -14.22 1.78 22.92
CA ASN A 204 -13.82 2.16 21.55
C ASN A 204 -13.87 3.68 21.29
N SER A 205 -13.80 4.51 22.33
CA SER A 205 -13.68 5.96 22.14
C SER A 205 -12.38 6.28 21.41
N GLY A 206 -12.45 7.15 20.40
CA GLY A 206 -11.30 7.53 19.56
C GLY A 206 -11.13 6.70 18.30
N CYS A 207 -11.62 5.46 18.25
CA CYS A 207 -11.67 4.66 17.04
C CYS A 207 -12.93 4.91 16.23
N VAL A 208 -12.84 4.77 14.91
CA VAL A 208 -13.97 5.01 14.00
C VAL A 208 -14.49 3.74 13.32
N SER A 209 -13.66 2.74 13.10
CA SER A 209 -14.04 1.53 12.36
C SER A 209 -13.71 0.21 13.07
N TYR A 210 -12.59 0.13 13.75
CA TYR A 210 -12.16 -1.03 14.51
C TYR A 210 -11.23 -0.64 15.66
N ALA A 211 -11.11 -1.52 16.68
CA ALA A 211 -10.30 -1.26 17.87
C ALA A 211 -9.42 -2.47 18.27
N ASN A 212 -9.44 -3.53 17.47
CA ASN A 212 -8.76 -4.78 17.77
C ASN A 212 -7.39 -4.93 17.08
N GLY A 213 -6.90 -3.83 16.48
CA GLY A 213 -5.58 -3.75 15.90
C GLY A 213 -5.35 -4.68 14.71
N LYS A 214 -4.09 -4.94 14.41
CA LYS A 214 -3.65 -5.88 13.37
C LYS A 214 -2.76 -6.96 13.97
N SER A 215 -2.57 -8.04 13.26
CA SER A 215 -1.71 -9.13 13.71
C SER A 215 -0.67 -9.51 12.69
N GLY A 216 0.43 -10.06 13.22
CA GLY A 216 1.46 -10.72 12.44
C GLY A 216 1.67 -12.16 12.91
N GLY A 217 2.28 -12.94 12.02
CA GLY A 217 2.60 -14.33 12.31
C GLY A 217 3.93 -14.76 11.73
N ARG A 218 4.56 -15.74 12.37
CA ARG A 218 5.80 -16.35 11.89
C ARG A 218 5.53 -17.15 10.61
N VAL A 219 6.39 -17.01 9.62
CA VAL A 219 6.30 -17.77 8.36
C VAL A 219 6.63 -19.23 8.64
N SER A 220 5.60 -20.00 8.97
CA SER A 220 5.68 -21.43 9.30
C SER A 220 4.41 -22.16 8.85
N SER A 221 4.44 -23.49 8.82
CA SER A 221 3.33 -24.30 8.33
C SER A 221 2.14 -24.34 9.27
N ASP A 222 2.31 -23.93 10.51
CA ASP A 222 1.31 -23.97 11.55
C ASP A 222 0.55 -22.66 11.76
N VAL A 223 1.00 -21.54 11.12
CA VAL A 223 0.35 -20.24 11.24
C VAL A 223 -0.60 -20.01 10.06
N SER A 224 -1.78 -19.51 10.37
CA SER A 224 -2.80 -19.13 9.39
C SER A 224 -3.55 -17.88 9.79
N CYS A 225 -4.07 -17.15 8.79
CA CYS A 225 -4.97 -16.03 8.97
C CYS A 225 -6.40 -16.54 9.24
N PHE A 226 -7.00 -16.02 10.29
CA PHE A 226 -8.36 -16.38 10.72
C PHE A 226 -9.36 -15.23 10.65
N GLY A 227 -8.90 -14.09 10.22
CA GLY A 227 -9.64 -12.85 10.04
C GLY A 227 -8.67 -11.72 9.76
N PRO A 228 -9.11 -10.57 9.22
CA PRO A 228 -8.23 -9.47 8.83
C PRO A 228 -7.40 -8.89 9.99
N HIS A 229 -7.78 -9.19 11.24
CA HIS A 229 -7.12 -8.72 12.46
C HIS A 229 -6.51 -9.84 13.30
N ARG A 230 -6.55 -11.11 12.85
CA ARG A 230 -6.11 -12.24 13.68
C ARG A 230 -5.38 -13.31 12.90
N MET A 231 -4.21 -13.65 13.38
CA MET A 231 -3.48 -14.85 13.01
C MET A 231 -3.50 -15.85 14.15
N LYS A 232 -3.49 -17.13 13.83
CA LYS A 232 -3.46 -18.24 14.78
C LYS A 232 -2.42 -19.27 14.37
N SER A 233 -1.82 -19.89 15.38
CA SER A 233 -1.02 -21.10 15.23
C SER A 233 -1.84 -22.32 15.64
N GLN A 234 -1.61 -23.45 14.97
CA GLN A 234 -2.21 -24.74 15.33
C GLN A 234 -1.50 -25.42 16.47
N ILE A 235 -0.24 -25.06 16.71
CA ILE A 235 0.64 -25.63 17.73
C ILE A 235 1.03 -24.59 18.78
N GLU A 236 0.23 -23.55 18.95
CA GLU A 236 0.56 -22.44 19.84
C GLU A 236 0.66 -22.91 21.28
N THR A 237 1.84 -22.73 21.86
CA THR A 237 2.12 -23.01 23.26
C THR A 237 1.93 -21.77 24.15
N LYS A 238 1.86 -20.59 23.53
CA LYS A 238 1.61 -19.30 24.16
C LYS A 238 0.54 -18.51 23.41
N GLU A 239 -0.21 -17.71 24.15
CA GLU A 239 -1.15 -16.75 23.55
C GLU A 239 -0.40 -15.72 22.69
N SER A 240 -1.11 -15.16 21.70
CA SER A 240 -0.60 -14.10 20.85
C SER A 240 -0.08 -12.92 21.69
N VAL A 241 1.16 -12.51 21.43
CA VAL A 241 1.84 -11.46 22.21
C VAL A 241 1.41 -10.10 21.72
N LYS A 242 1.07 -9.19 22.64
CA LYS A 242 0.90 -7.78 22.31
C LYS A 242 2.26 -7.09 22.18
N LEU A 243 2.47 -6.35 21.11
CA LEU A 243 3.63 -5.50 20.90
C LEU A 243 3.26 -4.04 21.17
N ASP A 244 3.66 -3.51 22.34
CA ASP A 244 3.34 -2.12 22.71
C ASP A 244 4.28 -1.08 22.07
N ASP A 245 5.43 -1.52 21.53
CA ASP A 245 6.40 -0.67 20.83
C ASP A 245 6.10 -0.52 19.31
N LEU A 246 5.01 -1.15 18.85
CA LEU A 246 4.48 -1.02 17.50
C LEU A 246 3.04 -0.53 17.54
N GLU A 247 2.70 0.33 16.60
CA GLU A 247 1.35 0.87 16.41
C GLU A 247 0.97 0.79 14.93
N VAL A 248 -0.31 0.67 14.63
CA VAL A 248 -0.86 0.81 13.29
C VAL A 248 -1.59 2.14 13.21
N GLU A 249 -1.02 3.09 12.49
CA GLU A 249 -1.68 4.37 12.18
C GLU A 249 -2.74 4.10 11.11
N HIS A 250 -4.01 4.29 11.45
CA HIS A 250 -5.14 4.05 10.56
C HIS A 250 -5.71 5.36 10.02
N TYR A 251 -5.73 5.50 8.70
CA TYR A 251 -6.14 6.70 7.98
C TYR A 251 -7.50 6.51 7.30
N GLU A 252 -8.44 5.92 8.02
CA GLU A 252 -9.79 5.64 7.53
C GLU A 252 -10.36 6.79 6.70
N SER A 253 -10.71 6.49 5.45
CA SER A 253 -11.35 7.47 4.56
C SER A 253 -10.60 8.80 4.54
N CYS A 254 -9.30 8.77 4.22
CA CYS A 254 -8.40 9.94 4.27
C CYS A 254 -8.78 11.10 3.36
N ASP A 255 -9.75 10.92 2.49
CA ASP A 255 -10.26 11.88 1.52
C ASP A 255 -11.78 11.93 1.62
N PHE A 256 -12.36 13.13 1.56
CA PHE A 256 -13.79 13.28 1.72
C PHE A 256 -14.60 12.67 0.57
N ASP A 257 -14.07 12.65 -0.66
CA ASP A 257 -14.75 12.01 -1.80
C ASP A 257 -14.74 10.48 -1.66
N ILE A 258 -13.61 9.91 -1.21
CA ILE A 258 -13.51 8.49 -0.87
C ILE A 258 -14.51 8.13 0.25
N TYR A 259 -14.58 8.96 1.29
CA TYR A 259 -15.53 8.80 2.37
C TYR A 259 -16.97 8.78 1.86
N LYS A 260 -17.38 9.76 1.08
CA LYS A 260 -18.72 9.83 0.50
C LYS A 260 -19.04 8.59 -0.33
N GLN A 261 -18.14 8.23 -1.24
CA GLN A 261 -18.34 7.08 -2.12
C GLN A 261 -18.47 5.78 -1.32
N LYS A 262 -17.62 5.58 -0.30
CA LYS A 262 -17.68 4.42 0.59
C LYS A 262 -19.05 4.31 1.25
N PHE A 263 -19.53 5.38 1.87
CA PHE A 263 -20.79 5.32 2.62
C PHE A 263 -22.02 5.31 1.71
N LYS A 264 -21.96 5.93 0.53
CA LYS A 264 -23.00 5.74 -0.50
C LYS A 264 -23.08 4.27 -0.96
N ASN A 265 -21.97 3.61 -1.18
CA ASN A 265 -21.95 2.18 -1.52
C ASN A 265 -22.48 1.31 -0.37
N LEU A 266 -22.14 1.61 0.86
CA LEU A 266 -22.64 0.87 2.03
C LEU A 266 -24.13 1.11 2.28
N SER A 267 -24.67 2.29 2.00
CA SER A 267 -26.08 2.65 2.26
C SER A 267 -27.08 1.92 1.38
N VAL A 268 -26.68 1.47 0.18
CA VAL A 268 -27.51 0.72 -0.75
C VAL A 268 -27.46 -0.81 -0.51
N GLN A 269 -26.60 -1.26 0.39
CA GLN A 269 -26.54 -2.67 0.76
C GLN A 269 -27.65 -2.97 1.76
N ASP A 270 -28.52 -3.94 1.41
CA ASP A 270 -29.64 -4.36 2.25
C ASP A 270 -29.19 -5.23 3.44
N LYS A 271 -28.20 -4.74 4.19
CA LYS A 271 -27.59 -5.45 5.31
C LYS A 271 -27.53 -4.59 6.57
N GLU A 272 -27.84 -5.24 7.66
CA GLU A 272 -27.59 -4.68 8.99
C GLU A 272 -26.09 -4.41 9.15
N ASN A 273 -25.72 -3.15 9.42
CA ASN A 273 -24.34 -2.79 9.68
C ASN A 273 -23.89 -3.42 11.00
N LYS A 274 -22.93 -4.34 10.91
CA LYS A 274 -22.34 -5.03 12.07
C LYS A 274 -21.21 -4.26 12.73
N ILE A 275 -20.83 -3.10 12.19
CA ILE A 275 -19.72 -2.27 12.72
C ILE A 275 -20.28 -1.40 13.85
N PRO A 276 -19.90 -1.62 15.11
CA PRO A 276 -20.53 -1.01 16.27
C PRO A 276 -19.98 0.41 16.58
N PHE A 277 -19.65 1.18 15.55
CA PHE A 277 -19.11 2.52 15.70
C PHE A 277 -20.11 3.57 15.22
N SER A 278 -20.30 4.63 16.02
CA SER A 278 -21.22 5.71 15.69
C SER A 278 -20.90 6.40 14.37
N TYR A 279 -19.61 6.56 14.06
CA TYR A 279 -19.16 7.08 12.78
C TYR A 279 -19.78 6.33 11.59
N TYR A 280 -19.75 5.00 11.60
CA TYR A 280 -20.33 4.18 10.53
C TYR A 280 -21.84 4.29 10.47
N ASN A 281 -22.52 4.23 11.61
CA ASN A 281 -23.97 4.27 11.66
C ASN A 281 -24.52 5.61 11.19
N GLU A 282 -23.96 6.71 11.73
CA GLU A 282 -24.34 8.08 11.35
C GLU A 282 -24.09 8.33 9.86
N SER A 283 -22.93 7.86 9.34
CA SER A 283 -22.56 8.05 7.93
C SER A 283 -23.46 7.26 6.97
N ILE A 284 -23.81 6.02 7.30
CA ILE A 284 -24.73 5.20 6.49
C ILE A 284 -26.12 5.87 6.43
N GLU A 285 -26.63 6.34 7.55
CA GLU A 285 -27.95 7.01 7.59
C GLU A 285 -27.93 8.33 6.79
N ALA A 286 -26.89 9.14 6.92
CA ALA A 286 -26.75 10.36 6.12
C ALA A 286 -26.63 10.07 4.61
N ALA A 287 -25.93 8.98 4.25
CA ALA A 287 -25.79 8.56 2.86
C ALA A 287 -27.09 8.00 2.27
N LYS A 288 -27.94 7.35 3.06
CA LYS A 288 -29.30 6.93 2.64
C LYS A 288 -30.21 8.12 2.32
N GLU A 289 -30.03 9.21 3.04
CA GLU A 289 -30.76 10.48 2.83
C GLU A 289 -30.18 11.30 1.67
N ASP A 290 -29.10 10.86 1.04
CA ASP A 290 -28.28 11.60 0.04
C ASP A 290 -27.89 13.00 0.51
N ASN A 291 -27.57 13.15 1.78
CA ASN A 291 -27.33 14.40 2.47
C ASN A 291 -25.83 14.64 2.62
N ASP A 292 -25.23 15.30 1.63
CA ASP A 292 -23.80 15.60 1.60
C ASP A 292 -23.35 16.55 2.73
N ASP A 293 -24.20 17.52 3.14
CA ASP A 293 -23.88 18.44 4.22
C ASP A 293 -23.77 17.69 5.55
N LYS A 294 -24.70 16.77 5.80
CA LYS A 294 -24.67 15.93 6.99
C LYS A 294 -23.48 14.96 6.99
N LEU A 295 -23.11 14.41 5.82
CA LEU A 295 -21.90 13.61 5.68
C LEU A 295 -20.64 14.43 6.00
N GLN A 296 -20.58 15.69 5.58
CA GLN A 296 -19.47 16.58 5.89
C GLN A 296 -19.39 16.90 7.39
N GLU A 297 -20.53 17.17 8.04
CA GLU A 297 -20.58 17.38 9.49
C GLU A 297 -20.09 16.15 10.28
N ILE A 298 -20.50 14.94 9.85
CA ILE A 298 -20.07 13.69 10.47
C ILE A 298 -18.56 13.49 10.28
N TYR A 299 -18.06 13.68 9.05
CA TYR A 299 -16.64 13.57 8.76
C TYR A 299 -15.84 14.56 9.63
N GLN A 300 -16.29 15.81 9.72
CA GLN A 300 -15.68 16.85 10.53
C GLN A 300 -15.65 16.46 12.02
N LYS A 301 -16.79 16.00 12.56
CA LYS A 301 -16.93 15.56 13.96
C LYS A 301 -15.95 14.45 14.34
N TYR A 302 -15.73 13.48 13.44
CA TYR A 302 -14.96 12.27 13.78
C TYR A 302 -13.53 12.27 13.27
N ARG A 303 -13.24 12.99 12.20
CA ARG A 303 -11.93 12.92 11.52
C ARG A 303 -11.09 14.18 11.66
N ILE A 304 -11.73 15.33 11.93
CA ILE A 304 -11.03 16.59 12.11
C ILE A 304 -10.85 16.84 13.61
N GLU A 305 -9.65 17.31 13.96
CA GLU A 305 -9.39 17.75 15.31
C GLU A 305 -9.77 19.24 15.44
N VAL A 306 -10.57 19.53 16.47
CA VAL A 306 -10.99 20.90 16.79
C VAL A 306 -10.10 21.45 17.91
#